data_10feccd7815b8fbdcdca84b81f501b46
#
_entry.id   10feccd7815b8fbdcdca84b81f501b46
#
_cell.length_a   1.000
_cell.length_b   1.000
_cell.length_c   1.000
_cell.angle_alpha   90.00
_cell.angle_beta   90.00
_cell.angle_gamma   90.00
#
_symmetry.space_group_name_H-M   'P 1'
#
loop_
_entity.id
_entity.type
_entity.pdbx_description
1 polymer ?
#
loop_
_entity_poly.entity_id
_entity_poly.type
_entity_poly.pdbx_seq_one_letter_code
_entity_poly.pdbx_strand_id
1 'polypeptide(L)'
;MDMVFRNGPMGSFHVGCAPMVEHSLPPCRVCHERLPAQDGRVHFYRHNFFQDVYCPWHHESSPRCCSCMRLEPMAMPGGGGEAPFAELSDGRMLCMACVQTAVVDSSEGAPAFEEVCRFFEKELNLHVPQEMREVPVLVVDSPTLNEQTHRDPKHGGGVEQGMPTTRGLTLSEVATVMHMSPGAMLFNAALGRFEVGPRSQVNLGEQRAVTAILVLCGLPYASFSAILAHEATHAWMKLDPSFPSHLPPQVEEGVCQLIALLWLQHLAGRDTGDEGGGRGRSNAVGAPPTNEELRGFFMHQIKTDVSTVYGDGFRKAKAVYDAVGLDALLRHVKRYESFPTV
;
A
#
# COMPACT_ATOMS: atom_id res chain seq x y z
N MET A 1 29.87 12.31 -33.14
CA MET A 1 28.63 12.99 -32.73
C MET A 1 27.96 12.07 -31.74
N ASP A 2 28.27 12.26 -30.48
CA ASP A 2 27.76 11.38 -29.43
C ASP A 2 26.33 11.78 -29.08
N MET A 3 25.36 10.93 -29.44
CA MET A 3 23.98 11.06 -28.98
C MET A 3 23.92 10.56 -27.55
N VAL A 4 23.86 11.48 -26.59
CA VAL A 4 23.68 11.12 -25.18
C VAL A 4 22.18 10.99 -24.90
N PHE A 5 21.67 9.77 -24.90
CA PHE A 5 20.36 9.45 -24.32
C PHE A 5 20.57 9.19 -22.82
N ARG A 6 19.99 10.01 -21.98
CA ARG A 6 19.88 9.72 -20.55
C ARG A 6 18.47 9.27 -20.24
N ASN A 7 18.32 8.00 -19.90
CA ASN A 7 17.13 7.47 -19.26
C ASN A 7 17.11 7.94 -17.80
N GLY A 8 16.35 8.99 -17.52
CA GLY A 8 16.10 9.51 -16.19
C GLY A 8 14.76 10.24 -16.18
N PRO A 9 14.24 10.69 -15.03
CA PRO A 9 13.00 11.45 -14.97
C PRO A 9 13.08 12.79 -15.73
N MET A 10 14.29 13.21 -16.12
CA MET A 10 14.53 14.35 -17.04
C MET A 10 14.88 13.87 -18.44
N GLY A 11 14.07 14.22 -19.42
CA GLY A 11 14.39 14.04 -20.84
C GLY A 11 15.29 15.20 -21.34
N SER A 12 16.36 14.86 -22.09
CA SER A 12 17.19 15.85 -22.80
C SER A 12 17.35 15.42 -24.25
N PHE A 13 17.23 16.35 -25.19
CA PHE A 13 17.33 16.08 -26.61
C PHE A 13 18.45 16.91 -27.26
N HIS A 14 18.99 16.38 -28.36
CA HIS A 14 20.03 17.07 -29.13
C HIS A 14 19.51 18.37 -29.76
N VAL A 15 20.38 19.40 -29.86
CA VAL A 15 20.06 20.74 -30.39
C VAL A 15 19.35 20.68 -31.76
N GLY A 16 19.79 19.84 -32.67
CA GLY A 16 19.19 19.67 -34.00
C GLY A 16 17.84 18.98 -34.02
N CYS A 17 17.48 18.26 -32.94
CA CYS A 17 16.18 17.59 -32.76
C CYS A 17 15.20 18.44 -31.98
N ALA A 18 15.66 19.46 -31.24
CA ALA A 18 14.86 20.28 -30.38
C ALA A 18 13.58 20.87 -31.06
N PRO A 19 13.60 21.46 -32.26
CA PRO A 19 12.40 21.98 -32.91
C PRO A 19 11.36 20.91 -33.21
N MET A 20 11.76 19.70 -33.62
CA MET A 20 10.85 18.57 -33.86
C MET A 20 10.27 18.03 -32.56
N VAL A 21 11.08 17.96 -31.52
CA VAL A 21 10.68 17.45 -30.21
C VAL A 21 9.78 18.47 -29.48
N GLU A 22 10.07 19.77 -29.56
CA GLU A 22 9.20 20.84 -29.05
C GLU A 22 7.78 20.80 -29.62
N HIS A 23 7.63 20.37 -30.88
CA HIS A 23 6.31 20.19 -31.50
C HIS A 23 5.65 18.86 -31.20
N SER A 24 6.42 17.86 -30.82
CA SER A 24 5.92 16.49 -30.55
C SER A 24 5.64 16.23 -29.06
N LEU A 25 6.26 17.00 -28.16
CA LEU A 25 5.99 16.87 -26.73
C LEU A 25 4.70 17.60 -26.35
N PRO A 26 3.89 17.00 -25.47
CA PRO A 26 2.74 17.70 -24.93
C PRO A 26 3.20 18.92 -24.11
N PRO A 27 2.35 19.96 -23.97
CA PRO A 27 2.63 21.10 -23.12
C PRO A 27 2.76 20.68 -21.65
N CYS A 28 3.37 21.53 -20.84
CA CYS A 28 3.41 21.33 -19.40
C CYS A 28 2.00 21.18 -18.84
N ARG A 29 1.77 20.12 -18.07
CA ARG A 29 0.44 19.82 -17.49
C ARG A 29 -0.03 20.89 -16.50
N VAL A 30 0.89 21.63 -15.89
CA VAL A 30 0.56 22.65 -14.88
C VAL A 30 0.22 23.99 -15.53
N CYS A 31 1.13 24.58 -16.33
CA CYS A 31 0.91 25.92 -16.92
C CYS A 31 0.33 25.89 -18.32
N HIS A 32 0.17 24.71 -18.92
CA HIS A 32 -0.32 24.49 -20.29
C HIS A 32 0.55 25.15 -21.40
N GLU A 33 1.71 25.70 -21.01
CA GLU A 33 2.69 26.27 -21.92
C GLU A 33 3.65 25.22 -22.46
N ARG A 34 4.34 25.59 -23.54
CA ARG A 34 5.41 24.74 -24.09
C ARG A 34 6.52 24.55 -23.06
N LEU A 35 7.13 23.35 -23.06
CA LEU A 35 8.24 23.05 -22.17
C LEU A 35 9.44 23.95 -22.46
N PRO A 36 10.17 24.44 -21.43
CA PRO A 36 11.28 25.34 -21.60
C PRO A 36 12.44 24.67 -22.33
N ALA A 37 13.01 25.40 -23.30
CA ALA A 37 14.24 25.00 -23.96
C ALA A 37 15.37 25.93 -23.52
N GLN A 38 16.48 25.34 -23.08
CA GLN A 38 17.71 26.07 -22.72
C GLN A 38 18.89 25.41 -23.41
N ASP A 39 19.77 26.18 -24.04
CA ASP A 39 20.94 25.71 -24.78
C ASP A 39 20.59 24.63 -25.84
N GLY A 40 19.44 24.81 -26.51
CA GLY A 40 18.93 23.87 -27.50
C GLY A 40 18.49 22.52 -26.97
N ARG A 41 18.24 22.43 -25.67
CA ARG A 41 17.71 21.22 -25.01
C ARG A 41 16.40 21.53 -24.33
N VAL A 42 15.40 20.67 -24.49
CA VAL A 42 14.12 20.75 -23.76
C VAL A 42 14.28 20.05 -22.41
N HIS A 43 14.00 20.79 -21.35
CA HIS A 43 14.07 20.29 -19.97
C HIS A 43 12.67 20.06 -19.43
N PHE A 44 12.38 18.86 -18.93
CA PHE A 44 11.09 18.52 -18.35
C PHE A 44 11.19 17.34 -17.39
N TYR A 45 10.22 17.25 -16.49
CA TYR A 45 9.95 16.05 -15.71
C TYR A 45 8.76 15.32 -16.30
N ARG A 46 8.75 14.00 -16.18
CA ARG A 46 7.60 13.16 -16.58
C ARG A 46 7.10 12.41 -15.37
N HIS A 47 5.78 12.29 -15.27
CA HIS A 47 5.18 11.39 -14.28
C HIS A 47 5.60 9.94 -14.56
N ASN A 48 5.89 9.17 -13.50
CA ASN A 48 6.43 7.80 -13.64
C ASN A 48 5.45 6.82 -14.33
N PHE A 49 4.17 7.13 -14.32
CA PHE A 49 3.13 6.25 -14.86
C PHE A 49 2.25 6.96 -15.90
N PHE A 50 1.67 8.11 -15.53
CA PHE A 50 0.86 8.90 -16.47
C PHE A 50 1.77 9.61 -17.49
N GLN A 51 1.22 9.96 -18.66
CA GLN A 51 1.99 10.62 -19.71
C GLN A 51 2.17 12.13 -19.46
N ASP A 52 1.84 12.60 -18.28
CA ASP A 52 1.99 14.00 -17.89
C ASP A 52 3.44 14.42 -17.88
N VAL A 53 3.73 15.60 -18.45
CA VAL A 53 5.04 16.25 -18.41
C VAL A 53 4.93 17.61 -17.73
N TYR A 54 6.01 18.03 -17.09
CA TYR A 54 6.04 19.21 -16.25
C TYR A 54 7.30 20.03 -16.49
N CYS A 55 7.19 21.36 -16.52
CA CYS A 55 8.36 22.23 -16.40
C CYS A 55 9.13 21.91 -15.13
N PRO A 56 10.47 22.04 -15.13
CA PRO A 56 11.26 21.82 -13.92
C PRO A 56 10.77 22.64 -12.73
N TRP A 57 10.46 23.92 -12.96
CA TRP A 57 9.92 24.81 -11.94
C TRP A 57 8.61 24.30 -11.31
N HIS A 58 7.66 23.84 -12.12
CA HIS A 58 6.38 23.35 -11.62
C HIS A 58 6.51 22.01 -10.91
N HIS A 59 7.48 21.19 -11.31
CA HIS A 59 7.74 19.93 -10.62
C HIS A 59 8.10 20.16 -9.14
N GLU A 60 8.79 21.24 -8.82
CA GLU A 60 9.24 21.56 -7.46
C GLU A 60 8.23 22.40 -6.67
N SER A 61 7.50 23.30 -7.34
CA SER A 61 6.68 24.34 -6.70
C SER A 61 5.18 24.04 -6.66
N SER A 62 4.67 23.15 -7.53
CA SER A 62 3.22 22.91 -7.62
C SER A 62 2.73 21.88 -6.61
N PRO A 63 1.52 22.07 -6.03
CA PRO A 63 0.89 21.06 -5.17
C PRO A 63 0.77 19.73 -5.88
N ARG A 64 0.92 18.65 -5.11
CA ARG A 64 0.92 17.28 -5.61
C ARG A 64 -0.24 16.50 -4.99
N CYS A 65 -0.97 15.77 -5.81
CA CYS A 65 -1.98 14.83 -5.31
C CYS A 65 -1.32 13.75 -4.41
N CYS A 66 -1.75 13.65 -3.18
CA CYS A 66 -1.19 12.71 -2.20
C CYS A 66 -1.42 11.23 -2.57
N SER A 67 -2.34 10.96 -3.49
CA SER A 67 -2.66 9.60 -3.94
C SER A 67 -1.97 9.23 -5.25
N CYS A 68 -2.30 9.91 -6.35
CA CYS A 68 -1.79 9.56 -7.68
C CYS A 68 -0.51 10.32 -8.09
N MET A 69 0.01 11.21 -7.26
CA MET A 69 1.27 11.96 -7.45
C MET A 69 1.26 12.97 -8.62
N ARG A 70 0.14 13.19 -9.31
CA ARG A 70 0.00 14.21 -10.35
C ARG A 70 0.06 15.62 -9.73
N LEU A 71 0.56 16.59 -10.50
CA LEU A 71 0.63 17.98 -10.06
C LEU A 71 -0.67 18.71 -10.35
N GLU A 72 -1.01 19.67 -9.49
CA GLU A 72 -2.17 20.53 -9.67
C GLU A 72 -2.00 21.43 -10.90
N PRO A 73 -2.93 21.43 -11.85
CA PRO A 73 -2.90 22.32 -12.98
C PRO A 73 -3.30 23.74 -12.58
N MET A 74 -2.69 24.76 -13.20
CA MET A 74 -3.12 26.14 -13.06
C MET A 74 -4.46 26.35 -13.76
N ALA A 75 -5.28 27.23 -13.19
CA ALA A 75 -6.54 27.62 -13.82
C ALA A 75 -6.27 28.29 -15.19
N MET A 76 -6.97 27.82 -16.22
CA MET A 76 -6.86 28.43 -17.54
C MET A 76 -7.67 29.74 -17.64
N PRO A 77 -7.14 30.81 -18.31
CA PRO A 77 -7.93 31.97 -18.64
C PRO A 77 -9.16 31.56 -19.46
N GLY A 78 -10.35 31.93 -19.00
CA GLY A 78 -11.61 31.59 -19.69
C GLY A 78 -12.39 30.42 -19.11
N GLY A 79 -11.94 29.79 -18.03
CA GLY A 79 -12.72 28.80 -17.27
C GLY A 79 -12.71 27.37 -17.83
N GLY A 80 -11.85 27.06 -18.79
CA GLY A 80 -11.75 25.74 -19.43
C GLY A 80 -10.55 24.95 -18.92
N GLY A 81 -10.51 24.57 -17.65
CA GLY A 81 -9.40 23.78 -17.07
C GLY A 81 -9.94 22.71 -16.13
N GLU A 82 -9.06 21.83 -15.64
CA GLU A 82 -9.40 20.95 -14.53
C GLU A 82 -9.71 21.78 -13.27
N ALA A 83 -10.64 21.28 -12.47
CA ALA A 83 -10.92 21.88 -11.18
C ALA A 83 -9.68 21.81 -10.26
N PRO A 84 -9.49 22.80 -9.38
CA PRO A 84 -8.41 22.76 -8.40
C PRO A 84 -8.50 21.51 -7.52
N PHE A 85 -7.37 21.14 -6.94
CA PHE A 85 -7.34 20.02 -6.02
C PHE A 85 -8.14 20.32 -4.76
N ALA A 86 -8.71 19.26 -4.16
CA ALA A 86 -9.34 19.36 -2.86
C ALA A 86 -8.28 19.24 -1.76
N GLU A 87 -8.36 20.13 -0.76
CA GLU A 87 -7.55 20.05 0.44
C GLU A 87 -8.28 19.20 1.50
N LEU A 88 -7.61 18.19 2.04
CA LEU A 88 -8.10 17.40 3.14
C LEU A 88 -7.86 18.11 4.48
N SER A 89 -8.55 17.70 5.54
CA SER A 89 -8.46 18.31 6.87
C SER A 89 -7.04 18.31 7.48
N ASP A 90 -6.18 17.44 7.01
CA ASP A 90 -4.78 17.32 7.42
C ASP A 90 -3.79 18.02 6.45
N GLY A 91 -4.28 18.84 5.54
CA GLY A 91 -3.48 19.64 4.60
C GLY A 91 -3.00 18.87 3.37
N ARG A 92 -3.34 17.60 3.21
CA ARG A 92 -3.03 16.85 1.99
C ARG A 92 -3.92 17.29 0.84
N MET A 93 -3.34 17.38 -0.36
CA MET A 93 -4.06 17.76 -1.59
C MET A 93 -4.48 16.50 -2.36
N LEU A 94 -5.69 16.51 -2.91
CA LEU A 94 -6.25 15.39 -3.66
C LEU A 94 -6.84 15.89 -4.99
N CYS A 95 -6.41 15.33 -6.12
CA CYS A 95 -6.97 15.68 -7.43
C CYS A 95 -8.42 15.18 -7.56
N MET A 96 -9.22 15.84 -8.41
CA MET A 96 -10.65 15.53 -8.54
C MET A 96 -10.93 14.10 -9.02
N ALA A 97 -10.05 13.51 -9.82
CA ALA A 97 -10.18 12.09 -10.19
C ALA A 97 -10.04 11.16 -8.99
N CYS A 98 -9.13 11.47 -8.06
CA CYS A 98 -8.98 10.72 -6.83
C CYS A 98 -10.11 10.99 -5.83
N VAL A 99 -10.66 12.21 -5.79
CA VAL A 99 -11.81 12.58 -4.95
C VAL A 99 -13.06 11.76 -5.29
N GLN A 100 -13.29 11.46 -6.58
CA GLN A 100 -14.52 10.77 -7.03
C GLN A 100 -14.77 9.43 -6.34
N THR A 101 -13.72 8.75 -5.94
CA THR A 101 -13.82 7.44 -5.27
C THR A 101 -13.08 7.41 -3.93
N ALA A 102 -12.82 8.61 -3.35
CA ALA A 102 -12.08 8.71 -2.10
C ALA A 102 -12.93 8.17 -0.94
N VAL A 103 -12.33 7.28 -0.15
CA VAL A 103 -12.91 6.79 1.10
C VAL A 103 -12.53 7.76 2.22
N VAL A 104 -13.51 8.31 2.88
CA VAL A 104 -13.32 9.36 3.91
C VAL A 104 -13.96 9.01 5.26
N ASP A 105 -14.81 8.00 5.30
CA ASP A 105 -15.56 7.61 6.48
C ASP A 105 -15.38 6.13 6.83
N SER A 106 -15.28 5.82 8.13
CA SER A 106 -15.12 4.44 8.61
C SER A 106 -16.32 3.55 8.29
N SER A 107 -17.52 4.12 8.05
CA SER A 107 -18.67 3.34 7.61
C SER A 107 -18.49 2.69 6.23
N GLU A 108 -17.57 3.22 5.40
CA GLU A 108 -17.18 2.63 4.12
C GLU A 108 -16.13 1.52 4.27
N GLY A 109 -15.41 1.52 5.41
CA GLY A 109 -14.34 0.56 5.69
C GLY A 109 -14.85 -0.86 5.89
N ALA A 110 -15.92 -1.05 6.67
CA ALA A 110 -16.45 -2.37 6.98
C ALA A 110 -16.97 -3.14 5.74
N PRO A 111 -17.75 -2.53 4.82
CA PRO A 111 -18.12 -3.19 3.56
C PRO A 111 -16.91 -3.57 2.69
N ALA A 112 -15.91 -2.68 2.59
CA ALA A 112 -14.69 -2.96 1.85
C ALA A 112 -13.90 -4.12 2.46
N PHE A 113 -13.84 -4.20 3.79
CA PHE A 113 -13.18 -5.29 4.49
C PHE A 113 -13.88 -6.63 4.27
N GLU A 114 -15.21 -6.64 4.30
CA GLU A 114 -15.98 -7.85 3.98
C GLU A 114 -15.76 -8.31 2.53
N GLU A 115 -15.56 -7.40 1.58
CA GLU A 115 -15.17 -7.75 0.21
C GLU A 115 -13.77 -8.38 0.16
N VAL A 116 -12.81 -7.85 0.91
CA VAL A 116 -11.47 -8.41 1.04
C VAL A 116 -11.53 -9.80 1.69
N CYS A 117 -12.30 -9.99 2.75
CA CYS A 117 -12.48 -11.30 3.37
C CYS A 117 -13.07 -12.33 2.40
N ARG A 118 -14.08 -11.94 1.60
CA ARG A 118 -14.64 -12.80 0.55
C ARG A 118 -13.64 -13.15 -0.54
N PHE A 119 -12.78 -12.20 -0.92
CA PHE A 119 -11.68 -12.44 -1.86
C PHE A 119 -10.69 -13.47 -1.32
N PHE A 120 -10.31 -13.38 -0.04
CA PHE A 120 -9.43 -14.36 0.61
C PHE A 120 -10.02 -15.77 0.52
N GLU A 121 -11.32 -15.93 0.80
CA GLU A 121 -11.97 -17.23 0.78
C GLU A 121 -12.19 -17.77 -0.64
N LYS A 122 -12.71 -16.94 -1.55
CA LYS A 122 -13.17 -17.40 -2.86
C LYS A 122 -12.09 -17.46 -3.92
N GLU A 123 -11.20 -16.46 -3.92
CA GLU A 123 -10.17 -16.33 -4.96
C GLU A 123 -8.82 -16.90 -4.51
N LEU A 124 -8.48 -16.73 -3.24
CA LEU A 124 -7.22 -17.22 -2.69
C LEU A 124 -7.34 -18.56 -1.98
N ASN A 125 -8.57 -19.06 -1.78
CA ASN A 125 -8.87 -20.30 -1.03
C ASN A 125 -8.24 -20.32 0.38
N LEU A 126 -8.25 -19.15 1.06
CA LEU A 126 -7.75 -18.99 2.42
C LEU A 126 -8.92 -19.00 3.40
N HIS A 127 -8.78 -19.73 4.49
CA HIS A 127 -9.77 -19.70 5.56
C HIS A 127 -9.67 -18.38 6.34
N VAL A 128 -10.78 -17.64 6.41
CA VAL A 128 -10.90 -16.40 7.19
C VAL A 128 -11.58 -16.71 8.50
N PRO A 129 -10.89 -16.62 9.66
CA PRO A 129 -11.50 -16.89 10.96
C PRO A 129 -12.55 -15.82 11.30
N GLN A 130 -13.53 -16.18 12.13
CA GLN A 130 -14.61 -15.27 12.52
C GLN A 130 -14.07 -14.03 13.26
N GLU A 131 -13.06 -14.21 14.09
CA GLU A 131 -12.38 -13.14 14.82
C GLU A 131 -11.80 -12.07 13.88
N MET A 132 -11.35 -12.46 12.69
CA MET A 132 -10.87 -11.51 11.69
C MET A 132 -12.01 -10.64 11.15
N ARG A 133 -13.20 -11.20 10.93
CA ARG A 133 -14.36 -10.43 10.42
C ARG A 133 -14.88 -9.40 11.42
N GLU A 134 -14.60 -9.61 12.71
CA GLU A 134 -15.00 -8.74 13.80
C GLU A 134 -13.99 -7.59 14.05
N VAL A 135 -12.84 -7.61 13.37
CA VAL A 135 -11.83 -6.55 13.48
C VAL A 135 -12.38 -5.23 12.93
N PRO A 136 -12.42 -4.17 13.74
CA PRO A 136 -12.88 -2.86 13.26
C PRO A 136 -11.89 -2.25 12.29
N VAL A 137 -12.40 -1.71 11.17
CA VAL A 137 -11.63 -0.91 10.21
C VAL A 137 -11.93 0.56 10.47
N LEU A 138 -10.87 1.31 10.78
CA LEU A 138 -10.94 2.73 11.09
C LEU A 138 -10.27 3.54 9.99
N VAL A 139 -11.01 4.47 9.41
CA VAL A 139 -10.48 5.45 8.45
C VAL A 139 -10.02 6.67 9.24
N VAL A 140 -8.73 6.96 9.22
CA VAL A 140 -8.09 7.95 10.07
C VAL A 140 -7.30 8.98 9.28
N ASP A 141 -7.08 10.15 9.84
CA ASP A 141 -6.20 11.17 9.25
C ASP A 141 -4.71 10.84 9.44
N SER A 142 -3.86 11.58 8.74
CA SER A 142 -2.41 11.38 8.79
C SER A 142 -1.82 11.57 10.19
N PRO A 143 -2.18 12.59 10.99
CA PRO A 143 -1.68 12.74 12.36
C PRO A 143 -1.99 11.53 13.24
N THR A 144 -3.24 11.05 13.21
CA THR A 144 -3.67 9.88 14.00
C THR A 144 -2.92 8.63 13.59
N LEU A 145 -2.78 8.37 12.29
CA LEU A 145 -2.04 7.21 11.79
C LEU A 145 -0.58 7.25 12.19
N ASN A 146 0.07 8.42 12.07
CA ASN A 146 1.47 8.59 12.46
C ASN A 146 1.68 8.39 13.97
N GLU A 147 0.77 8.89 14.80
CA GLU A 147 0.84 8.67 16.25
C GLU A 147 0.83 7.18 16.60
N GLN A 148 -0.04 6.40 15.97
CA GLN A 148 -0.11 4.97 16.21
C GLN A 148 1.11 4.23 15.65
N THR A 149 1.62 4.61 14.47
CA THR A 149 2.84 4.04 13.89
C THR A 149 4.05 4.25 14.79
N HIS A 150 4.18 5.43 15.43
CA HIS A 150 5.27 5.69 16.37
C HIS A 150 5.18 4.87 17.66
N ARG A 151 4.00 4.43 18.04
CA ARG A 151 3.80 3.55 19.22
C ARG A 151 4.12 2.09 18.91
N ASP A 152 4.11 1.68 17.64
CA ASP A 152 4.46 0.33 17.23
C ASP A 152 5.97 0.22 16.97
N PRO A 153 6.73 -0.52 17.79
CA PRO A 153 8.18 -0.65 17.65
C PRO A 153 8.64 -1.32 16.35
N LYS A 154 7.72 -1.95 15.60
CA LYS A 154 8.03 -2.61 14.33
C LYS A 154 8.08 -1.64 13.14
N HIS A 155 7.43 -0.49 13.24
CA HIS A 155 7.30 0.49 12.15
C HIS A 155 8.15 1.75 12.34
N GLY A 156 9.16 1.75 13.21
CA GLY A 156 10.06 2.85 13.48
C GLY A 156 10.95 3.28 12.30
N GLY A 157 10.38 3.43 11.12
CA GLY A 157 11.01 4.00 9.93
C GLY A 157 10.87 5.51 9.91
N GLY A 158 11.96 6.22 9.62
CA GLY A 158 12.09 7.65 9.71
C GLY A 158 11.02 8.43 8.96
N VAL A 159 10.57 9.50 9.58
CA VAL A 159 9.67 10.51 9.00
C VAL A 159 10.47 11.31 7.98
N GLU A 160 10.29 11.07 6.69
CA GLU A 160 10.63 12.05 5.68
C GLU A 160 9.60 13.18 5.76
N GLN A 161 10.09 14.42 5.89
CA GLN A 161 9.26 15.60 6.05
C GLN A 161 8.25 15.72 4.90
N GLY A 162 6.95 15.57 5.21
CA GLY A 162 5.88 16.05 4.36
C GLY A 162 4.88 15.05 3.79
N MET A 163 5.12 13.73 3.85
CA MET A 163 4.12 12.73 3.49
C MET A 163 4.12 11.54 4.46
N PRO A 164 2.94 11.02 4.84
CA PRO A 164 2.88 9.79 5.62
C PRO A 164 3.46 8.65 4.77
N THR A 165 4.56 8.06 5.21
CA THR A 165 5.13 6.85 4.60
C THR A 165 4.22 5.66 4.82
N THR A 166 3.50 5.63 5.94
CA THR A 166 2.51 4.60 6.30
C THR A 166 1.13 5.04 5.85
N ARG A 167 0.42 4.16 5.12
CA ARG A 167 -0.95 4.39 4.64
C ARG A 167 -1.97 3.45 5.26
N GLY A 168 -1.52 2.41 5.93
CA GLY A 168 -2.29 1.44 6.70
C GLY A 168 -1.51 0.95 7.91
N LEU A 169 -2.19 0.40 8.91
CA LEU A 169 -1.58 -0.17 10.10
C LEU A 169 -2.52 -1.19 10.75
N THR A 170 -2.03 -2.40 10.97
CA THR A 170 -2.73 -3.44 11.72
C THR A 170 -2.27 -3.45 13.17
N LEU A 171 -3.16 -3.08 14.08
CA LEU A 171 -2.90 -3.12 15.52
C LEU A 171 -3.14 -4.52 16.07
N SER A 172 -2.12 -5.12 16.68
CA SER A 172 -2.19 -6.46 17.26
C SER A 172 -1.51 -6.54 18.62
N GLU A 173 -2.05 -7.40 19.48
CA GLU A 173 -1.49 -7.69 20.79
C GLU A 173 -1.11 -9.17 20.86
N VAL A 174 0.01 -9.47 21.53
CA VAL A 174 0.45 -10.82 21.83
C VAL A 174 0.63 -10.94 23.32
N ALA A 175 -0.17 -11.78 23.94
CA ALA A 175 -0.10 -12.07 25.40
C ALA A 175 0.36 -13.52 25.62
N THR A 176 1.43 -13.66 26.42
CA THR A 176 1.83 -15.00 26.88
C THR A 176 0.96 -15.41 28.05
N VAL A 177 0.18 -16.46 27.88
CA VAL A 177 -0.70 -16.99 28.94
C VAL A 177 0.10 -17.92 29.84
N MET A 178 0.34 -17.48 31.08
CA MET A 178 1.04 -18.27 32.09
C MET A 178 0.04 -18.80 33.11
N HIS A 179 0.01 -20.10 33.29
CA HIS A 179 -0.76 -20.73 34.36
C HIS A 179 0.16 -21.00 35.57
N MET A 180 -0.25 -20.49 36.72
CA MET A 180 0.40 -20.81 38.00
C MET A 180 -0.25 -22.05 38.60
N SER A 181 0.40 -23.20 38.49
CA SER A 181 -0.04 -24.38 39.16
C SER A 181 0.36 -24.33 40.64
N PRO A 182 -0.57 -24.53 41.58
CA PRO A 182 -0.20 -24.71 42.98
C PRO A 182 0.74 -25.92 43.08
N GLY A 183 1.75 -25.80 43.91
CA GLY A 183 2.68 -26.93 44.18
C GLY A 183 1.94 -28.16 44.73
N ALA A 184 2.43 -29.36 44.42
CA ALA A 184 1.91 -30.57 45.00
C ALA A 184 2.03 -30.57 46.54
N MET A 185 1.03 -31.10 47.23
CA MET A 185 1.14 -31.30 48.68
C MET A 185 2.10 -32.45 48.91
N LEU A 186 3.23 -32.18 49.57
CA LEU A 186 4.25 -33.11 49.91
C LEU A 186 4.28 -33.32 51.42
N PHE A 187 4.33 -34.59 51.91
CA PHE A 187 4.47 -34.85 53.32
C PHE A 187 5.93 -34.67 53.74
N ASN A 188 6.18 -33.73 54.63
CA ASN A 188 7.48 -33.53 55.23
C ASN A 188 7.60 -34.39 56.45
N ALA A 189 8.29 -35.55 56.33
CA ALA A 189 8.44 -36.52 57.39
C ALA A 189 9.23 -35.95 58.58
N ALA A 190 10.12 -34.98 58.40
CA ALA A 190 10.88 -34.37 59.47
C ALA A 190 10.02 -33.44 60.34
N LEU A 191 8.97 -32.85 59.77
CA LEU A 191 8.05 -31.95 60.45
C LEU A 191 6.70 -32.60 60.77
N GLY A 192 6.46 -33.81 60.31
CA GLY A 192 5.22 -34.54 60.53
C GLY A 192 3.97 -33.90 59.90
N ARG A 193 4.13 -33.07 58.88
CA ARG A 193 3.04 -32.29 58.26
C ARG A 193 3.15 -32.22 56.75
N PHE A 194 2.01 -31.97 56.10
CA PHE A 194 2.00 -31.66 54.68
C PHE A 194 2.43 -30.20 54.45
N GLU A 195 3.28 -30.03 53.43
CA GLU A 195 3.71 -28.72 52.95
C GLU A 195 3.40 -28.59 51.45
N VAL A 196 3.04 -27.39 51.03
CA VAL A 196 2.83 -27.09 49.63
C VAL A 196 4.19 -26.91 48.96
N GLY A 197 4.49 -27.77 48.00
CA GLY A 197 5.72 -27.69 47.20
C GLY A 197 5.83 -26.37 46.40
N PRO A 198 6.94 -26.15 45.73
CA PRO A 198 7.14 -24.97 44.95
C PRO A 198 6.08 -24.87 43.85
N ARG A 199 5.56 -23.66 43.64
CA ARG A 199 4.67 -23.35 42.53
C ARG A 199 5.42 -23.55 41.21
N SER A 200 4.78 -24.19 40.25
CA SER A 200 5.30 -24.29 38.89
C SER A 200 4.54 -23.33 37.95
N GLN A 201 5.29 -22.61 37.11
CA GLN A 201 4.72 -21.88 36.01
C GLN A 201 4.65 -22.77 34.78
N VAL A 202 3.45 -22.87 34.20
CA VAL A 202 3.23 -23.60 32.95
C VAL A 202 2.86 -22.56 31.90
N ASN A 203 3.65 -22.45 30.85
CA ASN A 203 3.30 -21.63 29.69
C ASN A 203 2.19 -22.36 28.91
N LEU A 204 1.01 -21.75 28.82
CA LEU A 204 -0.14 -22.28 28.09
C LEU A 204 -0.14 -21.86 26.63
N GLY A 205 0.85 -21.07 26.21
CA GLY A 205 0.97 -20.58 24.84
C GLY A 205 0.79 -19.08 24.72
N GLU A 206 0.78 -18.62 23.49
CA GLU A 206 0.53 -17.22 23.13
C GLU A 206 -0.92 -17.05 22.71
N GLN A 207 -1.57 -16.04 23.26
CA GLN A 207 -2.85 -15.55 22.78
C GLN A 207 -2.57 -14.33 21.92
N ARG A 208 -3.06 -14.34 20.69
CA ARG A 208 -2.89 -13.27 19.71
C ARG A 208 -4.24 -12.66 19.41
N ALA A 209 -4.30 -11.34 19.40
CA ALA A 209 -5.50 -10.61 19.06
C ALA A 209 -5.16 -9.48 18.08
N VAL A 210 -6.04 -9.23 17.12
CA VAL A 210 -6.00 -8.05 16.26
C VAL A 210 -7.10 -7.12 16.77
N THR A 211 -6.71 -5.91 17.15
CA THR A 211 -7.61 -4.96 17.81
C THR A 211 -8.24 -3.97 16.84
N ALA A 212 -7.54 -3.58 15.78
CA ALA A 212 -8.07 -2.74 14.72
C ALA A 212 -7.17 -2.77 13.48
N ILE A 213 -7.76 -2.41 12.34
CA ILE A 213 -7.03 -2.02 11.13
C ILE A 213 -7.29 -0.54 10.88
N LEU A 214 -6.22 0.24 10.77
CA LEU A 214 -6.30 1.66 10.44
C LEU A 214 -5.90 1.86 9.00
N VAL A 215 -6.66 2.66 8.25
CA VAL A 215 -6.33 3.05 6.88
C VAL A 215 -6.48 4.56 6.74
N LEU A 216 -5.55 5.17 6.02
CA LEU A 216 -5.50 6.60 5.79
C LEU A 216 -6.74 7.08 5.00
N CYS A 217 -7.41 8.12 5.49
CA CYS A 217 -8.56 8.73 4.82
C CYS A 217 -8.17 9.45 3.52
N GLY A 218 -9.16 9.66 2.63
CA GLY A 218 -8.97 10.39 1.39
C GLY A 218 -8.22 9.63 0.30
N LEU A 219 -8.09 8.31 0.42
CA LEU A 219 -7.52 7.47 -0.65
C LEU A 219 -8.63 7.01 -1.60
N PRO A 220 -8.41 7.00 -2.94
CA PRO A 220 -9.34 6.37 -3.88
C PRO A 220 -9.60 4.91 -3.51
N TYR A 221 -10.82 4.42 -3.74
CA TYR A 221 -11.25 3.08 -3.33
C TYR A 221 -10.26 1.98 -3.73
N ALA A 222 -9.72 2.02 -4.95
CA ALA A 222 -8.73 1.03 -5.40
C ALA A 222 -7.45 1.03 -4.55
N SER A 223 -6.94 2.22 -4.15
CA SER A 223 -5.79 2.33 -3.25
C SER A 223 -6.16 1.94 -1.83
N PHE A 224 -7.29 2.45 -1.33
CA PHE A 224 -7.80 2.15 0.00
C PHE A 224 -7.97 0.64 0.21
N SER A 225 -8.69 -0.02 -0.70
CA SER A 225 -8.97 -1.45 -0.57
C SER A 225 -7.74 -2.33 -0.81
N ALA A 226 -6.76 -1.87 -1.60
CA ALA A 226 -5.47 -2.58 -1.74
C ALA A 226 -4.64 -2.51 -0.45
N ILE A 227 -4.60 -1.35 0.20
CA ILE A 227 -3.98 -1.20 1.51
C ILE A 227 -4.73 -2.05 2.54
N LEU A 228 -6.07 -2.02 2.50
CA LEU A 228 -6.87 -2.85 3.38
C LEU A 228 -6.61 -4.36 3.17
N ALA A 229 -6.41 -4.82 1.94
CA ALA A 229 -6.02 -6.20 1.65
C ALA A 229 -4.62 -6.54 2.18
N HIS A 230 -3.69 -5.57 2.13
CA HIS A 230 -2.37 -5.68 2.74
C HIS A 230 -2.48 -5.85 4.26
N GLU A 231 -3.19 -4.95 4.94
CA GLU A 231 -3.38 -4.98 6.40
C GLU A 231 -4.19 -6.20 6.84
N ALA A 232 -5.20 -6.60 6.06
CA ALA A 232 -5.95 -7.83 6.27
C ALA A 232 -5.06 -9.07 6.23
N THR A 233 -3.99 -9.06 5.42
CA THR A 233 -3.01 -10.15 5.36
C THR A 233 -2.20 -10.23 6.65
N HIS A 234 -1.77 -9.09 7.21
CA HIS A 234 -1.17 -9.05 8.53
C HIS A 234 -2.11 -9.62 9.60
N ALA A 235 -3.36 -9.15 9.62
CA ALA A 235 -4.37 -9.63 10.56
C ALA A 235 -4.59 -11.15 10.43
N TRP A 236 -4.71 -11.64 9.21
CA TRP A 236 -4.90 -13.06 8.92
C TRP A 236 -3.71 -13.90 9.39
N MET A 237 -2.47 -13.48 9.13
CA MET A 237 -1.27 -14.18 9.60
C MET A 237 -1.15 -14.16 11.13
N LYS A 238 -1.54 -13.07 11.78
CA LYS A 238 -1.52 -12.95 13.25
C LYS A 238 -2.54 -13.88 13.93
N LEU A 239 -3.73 -14.03 13.34
CA LEU A 239 -4.81 -14.85 13.88
C LEU A 239 -4.65 -16.35 13.57
N ASP A 240 -3.86 -16.70 12.56
CA ASP A 240 -3.58 -18.12 12.24
C ASP A 240 -2.42 -18.65 13.11
N PRO A 241 -2.70 -19.55 14.07
CA PRO A 241 -1.67 -20.07 14.99
C PRO A 241 -0.59 -20.91 14.29
N SER A 242 -0.81 -21.29 13.02
CA SER A 242 0.19 -22.01 12.23
C SER A 242 1.30 -21.10 11.68
N PHE A 243 1.12 -19.78 11.73
CA PHE A 243 2.19 -18.84 11.45
C PHE A 243 3.04 -18.58 12.70
N PRO A 244 4.35 -18.37 12.53
CA PRO A 244 5.19 -17.84 13.61
C PRO A 244 4.64 -16.50 14.14
N SER A 245 4.86 -16.22 15.43
CA SER A 245 4.46 -14.93 16.04
C SER A 245 5.18 -13.75 15.43
N HIS A 246 6.37 -13.97 14.88
CA HIS A 246 7.20 -12.98 14.22
C HIS A 246 7.81 -13.58 12.96
N LEU A 247 7.50 -12.98 11.83
CA LEU A 247 8.17 -13.23 10.56
C LEU A 247 9.26 -12.19 10.31
N PRO A 248 10.33 -12.51 9.56
CA PRO A 248 11.24 -11.49 9.05
C PRO A 248 10.45 -10.43 8.26
N PRO A 249 10.68 -9.12 8.48
CA PRO A 249 9.89 -8.04 7.86
C PRO A 249 9.79 -8.17 6.33
N GLN A 250 10.88 -8.51 5.65
CA GLN A 250 10.89 -8.70 4.20
C GLN A 250 9.95 -9.83 3.74
N VAL A 251 9.79 -10.88 4.56
CA VAL A 251 8.92 -12.01 4.23
C VAL A 251 7.45 -11.64 4.48
N GLU A 252 7.17 -11.07 5.65
CA GLU A 252 5.82 -10.63 6.05
C GLU A 252 5.28 -9.60 5.05
N GLU A 253 6.01 -8.50 4.86
CA GLU A 253 5.62 -7.42 3.95
C GLU A 253 5.56 -7.86 2.48
N GLY A 254 6.47 -8.74 2.07
CA GLY A 254 6.46 -9.28 0.71
C GLY A 254 5.20 -10.08 0.39
N VAL A 255 4.71 -10.88 1.32
CA VAL A 255 3.42 -11.61 1.18
C VAL A 255 2.26 -10.63 1.18
N CYS A 256 2.24 -9.64 2.08
CA CYS A 256 1.19 -8.63 2.14
C CYS A 256 1.09 -7.82 0.84
N GLN A 257 2.22 -7.38 0.28
CA GLN A 257 2.27 -6.69 -1.01
C GLN A 257 1.81 -7.57 -2.19
N LEU A 258 2.14 -8.86 -2.16
CA LEU A 258 1.63 -9.80 -3.16
C LEU A 258 0.10 -9.90 -3.12
N ILE A 259 -0.48 -10.06 -1.94
CA ILE A 259 -1.94 -10.14 -1.78
C ILE A 259 -2.62 -8.83 -2.20
N ALA A 260 -2.05 -7.66 -1.86
CA ALA A 260 -2.54 -6.36 -2.32
C ALA A 260 -2.53 -6.25 -3.87
N LEU A 261 -1.49 -6.75 -4.53
CA LEU A 261 -1.45 -6.81 -6.00
C LEU A 261 -2.53 -7.73 -6.56
N LEU A 262 -2.69 -8.93 -5.99
CA LEU A 262 -3.72 -9.89 -6.43
C LEU A 262 -5.13 -9.32 -6.25
N TRP A 263 -5.37 -8.57 -5.18
CA TRP A 263 -6.62 -7.83 -4.98
C TRP A 263 -6.87 -6.81 -6.09
N LEU A 264 -5.89 -5.97 -6.42
CA LEU A 264 -6.03 -5.00 -7.52
C LEU A 264 -6.28 -5.67 -8.88
N GLN A 265 -5.69 -6.84 -9.12
CA GLN A 265 -5.95 -7.65 -10.31
C GLN A 265 -7.38 -8.22 -10.32
N HIS A 266 -7.87 -8.69 -9.16
CA HIS A 266 -9.24 -9.16 -8.99
C HIS A 266 -10.25 -8.05 -9.33
N LEU A 267 -10.05 -6.83 -8.80
CA LEU A 267 -10.89 -5.68 -9.13
C LEU A 267 -10.88 -5.37 -10.63
N ALA A 268 -9.73 -5.49 -11.29
CA ALA A 268 -9.64 -5.29 -12.75
C ALA A 268 -10.44 -6.31 -13.55
N GLY A 269 -10.50 -7.55 -13.10
CA GLY A 269 -11.29 -8.61 -13.74
C GLY A 269 -12.80 -8.40 -13.60
N ARG A 270 -13.26 -7.81 -12.50
CA ARG A 270 -14.70 -7.53 -12.28
C ARG A 270 -15.24 -6.44 -13.20
N ASP A 271 -14.47 -5.37 -13.41
CA ASP A 271 -14.91 -4.25 -14.27
C ASP A 271 -15.05 -4.64 -15.74
N THR A 272 -14.31 -5.66 -16.20
CA THR A 272 -14.43 -6.16 -17.59
C THR A 272 -15.69 -7.00 -17.81
N GLY A 273 -16.37 -7.44 -16.75
CA GLY A 273 -17.59 -8.27 -16.82
C GLY A 273 -18.89 -7.48 -16.87
N ASP A 274 -18.90 -6.22 -16.43
CA ASP A 274 -20.13 -5.45 -16.23
C ASP A 274 -20.33 -4.28 -17.23
N GLU A 275 -19.31 -3.92 -17.99
CA GLU A 275 -19.43 -2.84 -18.98
C GLU A 275 -19.20 -3.34 -20.42
N GLY A 276 -20.29 -3.61 -21.11
CA GLY A 276 -20.38 -3.62 -22.57
C GLY A 276 -20.20 -2.24 -23.21
N GLY A 277 -19.36 -1.37 -22.65
CA GLY A 277 -19.15 0.03 -23.03
C GLY A 277 -17.69 0.40 -23.17
N GLY A 278 -17.20 0.41 -24.42
CA GLY A 278 -16.14 1.29 -24.91
C GLY A 278 -14.80 1.27 -24.16
N ARG A 279 -13.86 0.43 -24.60
CA ARG A 279 -12.41 0.64 -24.40
C ARG A 279 -11.98 1.97 -25.03
N GLY A 280 -12.32 3.07 -24.38
CA GLY A 280 -11.84 4.39 -24.70
C GLY A 280 -10.66 4.72 -23.79
N ARG A 281 -9.44 4.32 -24.19
CA ARG A 281 -8.26 5.08 -23.73
C ARG A 281 -8.55 6.52 -24.07
N SER A 282 -8.75 7.38 -23.07
CA SER A 282 -8.77 8.82 -23.31
C SER A 282 -7.34 9.21 -23.66
N ASN A 283 -6.99 9.12 -24.96
CA ASN A 283 -5.72 9.63 -25.49
C ASN A 283 -5.67 11.16 -25.50
N ALA A 284 -6.61 11.84 -24.84
CA ALA A 284 -6.57 13.28 -24.69
C ALA A 284 -5.49 13.62 -23.66
N VAL A 285 -4.41 14.21 -24.14
CA VAL A 285 -3.38 14.83 -23.29
C VAL A 285 -4.09 15.79 -22.34
N GLY A 286 -3.97 15.52 -21.05
CA GLY A 286 -4.56 16.38 -20.03
C GLY A 286 -5.88 15.93 -19.43
N ALA A 287 -6.49 14.85 -19.87
CA ALA A 287 -7.69 14.33 -19.24
C ALA A 287 -7.42 13.78 -17.82
N PRO A 288 -8.38 13.88 -16.88
CA PRO A 288 -8.26 13.23 -15.59
C PRO A 288 -8.16 11.72 -15.77
N PRO A 289 -7.37 11.01 -14.93
CA PRO A 289 -7.26 9.56 -15.03
C PRO A 289 -8.58 8.86 -14.69
N THR A 290 -8.86 7.81 -15.42
CA THR A 290 -9.97 6.89 -15.14
C THR A 290 -9.68 6.02 -13.91
N ASN A 291 -10.70 5.36 -13.37
CA ASN A 291 -10.52 4.39 -12.27
C ASN A 291 -9.60 3.23 -12.69
N GLU A 292 -9.66 2.79 -13.94
CA GLU A 292 -8.76 1.76 -14.48
C GLU A 292 -7.30 2.25 -14.49
N GLU A 293 -7.06 3.47 -14.94
CA GLU A 293 -5.71 4.06 -14.95
C GLU A 293 -5.19 4.30 -13.54
N LEU A 294 -6.02 4.74 -12.59
CA LEU A 294 -5.64 4.87 -11.18
C LEU A 294 -5.27 3.50 -10.58
N ARG A 295 -6.06 2.48 -10.83
CA ARG A 295 -5.76 1.11 -10.39
C ARG A 295 -4.46 0.60 -11.00
N GLY A 296 -4.25 0.83 -12.31
CA GLY A 296 -3.00 0.54 -13.00
C GLY A 296 -1.80 1.22 -12.36
N PHE A 297 -1.96 2.49 -11.95
CA PHE A 297 -0.93 3.23 -11.23
C PHE A 297 -0.59 2.59 -9.87
N PHE A 298 -1.57 2.17 -9.07
CA PHE A 298 -1.30 1.53 -7.78
C PHE A 298 -0.62 0.16 -7.95
N MET A 299 -1.02 -0.62 -8.96
CA MET A 299 -0.29 -1.85 -9.32
C MET A 299 1.14 -1.56 -9.75
N HIS A 300 1.36 -0.47 -10.49
CA HIS A 300 2.70 -0.04 -10.90
C HIS A 300 3.55 0.34 -9.68
N GLN A 301 3.02 1.09 -8.71
CA GLN A 301 3.73 1.44 -7.48
C GLN A 301 4.24 0.20 -6.73
N ILE A 302 3.38 -0.81 -6.53
CA ILE A 302 3.78 -2.07 -5.88
C ILE A 302 4.92 -2.75 -6.65
N LYS A 303 4.82 -2.83 -7.97
CA LYS A 303 5.81 -3.52 -8.83
C LYS A 303 7.15 -2.82 -8.93
N THR A 304 7.16 -1.49 -8.79
CA THR A 304 8.37 -0.65 -8.97
C THR A 304 8.95 -0.14 -7.67
N ASP A 305 8.42 -0.53 -6.53
CA ASP A 305 8.98 -0.19 -5.22
C ASP A 305 10.43 -0.70 -5.13
N VAL A 306 11.33 0.21 -4.76
CA VAL A 306 12.78 -0.06 -4.67
C VAL A 306 13.24 -0.37 -3.25
N SER A 307 12.35 -0.32 -2.28
CA SER A 307 12.67 -0.61 -0.88
C SER A 307 13.07 -2.07 -0.69
N THR A 308 13.99 -2.32 0.26
CA THR A 308 14.48 -3.67 0.55
C THR A 308 13.43 -4.53 1.27
N VAL A 309 12.56 -3.92 2.05
CA VAL A 309 11.53 -4.64 2.82
C VAL A 309 10.31 -4.91 1.92
N TYR A 310 9.67 -3.86 1.43
CA TYR A 310 8.45 -3.99 0.62
C TYR A 310 8.74 -4.43 -0.81
N GLY A 311 9.62 -3.70 -1.53
CA GLY A 311 9.90 -3.94 -2.95
C GLY A 311 10.64 -5.25 -3.21
N ASP A 312 11.76 -5.52 -2.53
CA ASP A 312 12.47 -6.80 -2.69
C ASP A 312 11.66 -7.96 -2.12
N GLY A 313 10.97 -7.75 -1.00
CA GLY A 313 10.06 -8.74 -0.42
C GLY A 313 8.97 -9.14 -1.42
N PHE A 314 8.31 -8.15 -2.03
CA PHE A 314 7.31 -8.39 -3.07
C PHE A 314 7.86 -9.16 -4.27
N ARG A 315 9.02 -8.76 -4.80
CA ARG A 315 9.65 -9.44 -5.96
C ARG A 315 9.92 -10.91 -5.67
N LYS A 316 10.43 -11.23 -4.48
CA LYS A 316 10.67 -12.62 -4.03
C LYS A 316 9.36 -13.39 -3.88
N ALA A 317 8.38 -12.82 -3.16
CA ALA A 317 7.06 -13.44 -2.99
C ALA A 317 6.39 -13.71 -4.34
N LYS A 318 6.44 -12.73 -5.26
CA LYS A 318 5.87 -12.85 -6.60
C LYS A 318 6.55 -13.92 -7.45
N ALA A 319 7.88 -14.00 -7.44
CA ALA A 319 8.62 -15.03 -8.15
C ALA A 319 8.24 -16.44 -7.69
N VAL A 320 8.14 -16.63 -6.37
CA VAL A 320 7.68 -17.90 -5.81
C VAL A 320 6.23 -18.19 -6.17
N TYR A 321 5.35 -17.21 -6.03
CA TYR A 321 3.94 -17.35 -6.42
C TYR A 321 3.79 -17.77 -7.89
N ASP A 322 4.55 -17.16 -8.80
CA ASP A 322 4.52 -17.50 -10.22
C ASP A 322 5.04 -18.92 -10.52
N ALA A 323 5.99 -19.39 -9.73
CA ALA A 323 6.58 -20.71 -9.93
C ALA A 323 5.75 -21.85 -9.32
N VAL A 324 5.20 -21.66 -8.11
CA VAL A 324 4.60 -22.77 -7.33
C VAL A 324 3.21 -22.46 -6.76
N GLY A 325 2.69 -21.25 -6.94
CA GLY A 325 1.39 -20.81 -6.45
C GLY A 325 1.38 -20.37 -4.99
N LEU A 326 0.24 -19.77 -4.57
CA LEU A 326 0.08 -19.16 -3.26
C LEU A 326 0.14 -20.16 -2.10
N ASP A 327 -0.53 -21.30 -2.25
CA ASP A 327 -0.60 -22.32 -1.20
C ASP A 327 0.80 -22.89 -0.86
N ALA A 328 1.63 -23.18 -1.87
CA ALA A 328 2.99 -23.65 -1.65
C ALA A 328 3.89 -22.56 -1.03
N LEU A 329 3.74 -21.31 -1.46
CA LEU A 329 4.42 -20.17 -0.85
C LEU A 329 4.08 -20.07 0.64
N LEU A 330 2.80 -20.03 1.00
CA LEU A 330 2.34 -19.86 2.38
C LEU A 330 2.76 -21.04 3.27
N ARG A 331 2.67 -22.29 2.79
CA ARG A 331 3.17 -23.46 3.52
C ARG A 331 4.67 -23.37 3.80
N HIS A 332 5.45 -22.89 2.85
CA HIS A 332 6.89 -22.71 3.04
C HIS A 332 7.18 -21.64 4.08
N VAL A 333 6.53 -20.46 3.97
CA VAL A 333 6.69 -19.34 4.91
C VAL A 333 6.31 -19.77 6.35
N LYS A 334 5.19 -20.49 6.53
CA LYS A 334 4.80 -21.03 7.83
C LYS A 334 5.85 -21.93 8.47
N ARG A 335 6.57 -22.71 7.66
CA ARG A 335 7.51 -23.73 8.14
C ARG A 335 8.93 -23.21 8.31
N TYR A 336 9.36 -22.31 7.45
CA TYR A 336 10.77 -21.92 7.33
C TYR A 336 11.03 -20.43 7.54
N GLU A 337 10.01 -19.63 7.73
CA GLU A 337 10.08 -18.17 7.94
C GLU A 337 10.87 -17.42 6.85
N SER A 338 10.89 -17.98 5.66
CA SER A 338 11.67 -17.50 4.51
C SER A 338 10.96 -17.80 3.20
N PHE A 339 11.40 -17.16 2.12
CA PHE A 339 10.98 -17.54 0.78
C PHE A 339 11.78 -18.75 0.29
N PRO A 340 11.14 -19.72 -0.44
CA PRO A 340 11.88 -20.78 -1.11
C PRO A 340 12.77 -20.19 -2.22
N THR A 341 13.88 -20.86 -2.48
CA THR A 341 14.72 -20.56 -3.65
C THR A 341 14.04 -21.12 -4.89
N VAL A 342 13.71 -20.27 -5.85
CA VAL A 342 13.09 -20.60 -7.14
C VAL A 342 13.97 -20.15 -8.29
#